data_429053d0f409a6fc2a74b374dac1dd72
#
_entry.id   429053d0f409a6fc2a74b374dac1dd72
#
_cell.length_a   1.000
_cell.length_b   1.000
_cell.length_c   1.000
_cell.angle_alpha   90.00
_cell.angle_beta   90.00
_cell.angle_gamma   90.00
#
_symmetry.space_group_name_H-M   'P 1'
#
loop_
_entity.id
_entity.type
_entity.pdbx_description
1 polymer ?
#
loop_
_entity_poly.entity_id
_entity_poly.type
_entity_poly.pdbx_seq_one_letter_code
_entity_poly.pdbx_strand_id
1 'polypeptide(L)'
;DNAPLEDVSRAVRYITEHAEQFHVQPEDYAVLAYSSGGQIAGVFGDAEKGWQKYNVPKPGALLLAYPINNFSLAKPAYTALLDVDDWMQKHYYDYTLSKLIAPDYPPVFLWYGKSDRILKLFGFDQQGPALQSALEIDGVPHEEKVYEDVGHGIGIGLGTDAEGWLNAA
;
A
#
# COMPACT_ATOMS: atom_id res chain seq x y z
N ASP A 1 9.26 10.18 -13.12
CA ASP A 1 9.90 8.87 -13.17
C ASP A 1 9.02 7.86 -12.45
N ASN A 2 8.57 6.82 -13.19
CA ASN A 2 7.68 5.77 -12.67
C ASN A 2 8.45 4.45 -12.41
N ALA A 3 9.78 4.51 -12.24
CA ALA A 3 10.62 3.34 -12.11
C ALA A 3 10.12 2.30 -11.08
N PRO A 4 9.62 2.67 -9.88
CA PRO A 4 9.10 1.69 -8.93
C PRO A 4 7.91 0.89 -9.48
N LEU A 5 6.98 1.54 -10.18
CA LEU A 5 5.82 0.87 -10.78
C LEU A 5 6.21 0.01 -11.98
N GLU A 6 7.16 0.47 -12.77
CA GLU A 6 7.73 -0.30 -13.89
C GLU A 6 8.43 -1.56 -13.38
N ASP A 7 9.18 -1.45 -12.28
CA ASP A 7 9.87 -2.59 -11.67
C ASP A 7 8.89 -3.61 -11.10
N VAL A 8 7.87 -3.18 -10.35
CA VAL A 8 6.80 -4.07 -9.86
C VAL A 8 6.10 -4.75 -11.02
N SER A 9 5.73 -4.00 -12.06
CA SER A 9 5.03 -4.54 -13.22
C SER A 9 5.88 -5.56 -14.00
N ARG A 10 7.19 -5.32 -14.12
CA ARG A 10 8.13 -6.28 -14.72
C ARG A 10 8.23 -7.56 -13.88
N ALA A 11 8.29 -7.41 -12.56
CA ALA A 11 8.33 -8.55 -11.64
C ALA A 11 7.04 -9.39 -11.73
N VAL A 12 5.87 -8.74 -11.68
CA VAL A 12 4.58 -9.42 -11.83
C VAL A 12 4.50 -10.15 -13.16
N ARG A 13 4.81 -9.48 -14.26
CA ARG A 13 4.82 -10.11 -15.59
C ARG A 13 5.73 -11.33 -15.64
N TYR A 14 6.96 -11.21 -15.17
CA TYR A 14 7.91 -12.32 -15.15
C TYR A 14 7.38 -13.51 -14.35
N ILE A 15 6.81 -13.26 -13.16
CA ILE A 15 6.27 -14.32 -12.30
C ILE A 15 5.05 -14.98 -12.96
N THR A 16 4.13 -14.20 -13.54
CA THR A 16 2.91 -14.73 -14.17
C THR A 16 3.20 -15.48 -15.46
N GLU A 17 4.15 -15.02 -16.27
CA GLU A 17 4.62 -15.72 -17.47
C GLU A 17 5.35 -17.05 -17.15
N HIS A 18 5.89 -17.19 -15.93
CA HIS A 18 6.58 -18.38 -15.45
C HIS A 18 5.82 -19.06 -14.29
N ALA A 19 4.50 -18.94 -14.28
CA ALA A 19 3.63 -19.37 -13.17
C ALA A 19 3.83 -20.84 -12.78
N GLU A 20 3.99 -21.72 -13.74
CA GLU A 20 4.27 -23.15 -13.49
C GLU A 20 5.61 -23.36 -12.76
N GLN A 21 6.65 -22.63 -13.18
CA GLN A 21 7.97 -22.71 -12.54
C GLN A 21 7.95 -22.24 -11.08
N PHE A 22 7.17 -21.20 -10.80
CA PHE A 22 7.06 -20.62 -9.46
C PHE A 22 5.95 -21.26 -8.62
N HIS A 23 5.16 -22.17 -9.19
CA HIS A 23 4.00 -22.79 -8.54
C HIS A 23 3.00 -21.75 -8.01
N VAL A 24 2.75 -20.70 -8.79
CA VAL A 24 1.80 -19.63 -8.47
C VAL A 24 0.66 -19.57 -9.48
N GLN A 25 -0.45 -18.96 -9.09
CA GLN A 25 -1.52 -18.66 -10.02
C GLN A 25 -1.21 -17.35 -10.77
N PRO A 26 -1.37 -17.30 -12.11
CA PRO A 26 -1.10 -16.08 -12.87
C PRO A 26 -2.18 -15.02 -12.72
N GLU A 27 -3.34 -15.36 -12.20
CA GLU A 27 -4.49 -14.48 -11.92
C GLU A 27 -4.85 -14.55 -10.44
N ASP A 28 -5.58 -13.55 -9.95
CA ASP A 28 -6.04 -13.46 -8.54
C ASP A 28 -4.91 -13.52 -7.50
N TYR A 29 -3.71 -13.11 -7.86
CA TYR A 29 -2.58 -13.05 -6.93
C TYR A 29 -2.73 -11.89 -5.94
N ALA A 30 -2.19 -12.05 -4.75
CA ALA A 30 -2.10 -10.97 -3.77
C ALA A 30 -0.77 -10.22 -3.87
N VAL A 31 -0.81 -8.91 -3.63
CA VAL A 31 0.39 -8.08 -3.44
C VAL A 31 0.52 -7.70 -1.98
N LEU A 32 1.57 -8.21 -1.34
CA LEU A 32 1.92 -7.88 0.04
C LEU A 32 2.93 -6.75 0.08
N ALA A 33 2.63 -5.71 0.86
CA ALA A 33 3.49 -4.54 0.96
C ALA A 33 3.54 -3.93 2.36
N TYR A 34 4.69 -3.37 2.70
CA TYR A 34 5.00 -2.79 4.00
C TYR A 34 5.39 -1.32 3.86
N SER A 35 4.97 -0.47 4.81
CA SER A 35 5.43 0.92 4.95
C SER A 35 5.29 1.72 3.62
N SER A 36 6.37 2.31 3.13
CA SER A 36 6.39 3.01 1.83
C SER A 36 6.11 2.10 0.63
N GLY A 37 6.43 0.81 0.73
CA GLY A 37 6.03 -0.18 -0.27
C GLY A 37 4.50 -0.29 -0.40
N GLY A 38 3.76 0.01 0.67
CA GLY A 38 2.31 0.08 0.66
C GLY A 38 1.77 1.13 -0.31
N GLN A 39 2.47 2.26 -0.48
CA GLN A 39 2.10 3.23 -1.51
C GLN A 39 2.31 2.68 -2.92
N ILE A 40 3.47 2.06 -3.17
CA ILE A 40 3.78 1.50 -4.49
C ILE A 40 2.74 0.44 -4.86
N ALA A 41 2.45 -0.49 -3.95
CA ALA A 41 1.44 -1.53 -4.16
C ALA A 41 0.03 -0.93 -4.33
N GLY A 42 -0.32 0.08 -3.55
CA GLY A 42 -1.60 0.76 -3.68
C GLY A 42 -1.75 1.47 -5.03
N VAL A 43 -0.74 2.20 -5.48
CA VAL A 43 -0.76 2.83 -6.83
C VAL A 43 -0.79 1.76 -7.92
N PHE A 44 -0.10 0.64 -7.73
CA PHE A 44 -0.17 -0.49 -8.66
C PHE A 44 -1.58 -1.09 -8.75
N GLY A 45 -2.37 -1.02 -7.68
CA GLY A 45 -3.78 -1.44 -7.65
C GLY A 45 -4.72 -0.55 -8.48
N ASP A 46 -4.36 0.70 -8.73
CA ASP A 46 -5.12 1.59 -9.61
C ASP A 46 -4.99 1.19 -11.08
N ALA A 47 -6.10 1.16 -11.80
CA ALA A 47 -6.10 0.71 -13.20
C ALA A 47 -5.30 1.66 -14.10
N GLU A 48 -5.51 2.97 -13.98
CA GLU A 48 -4.92 3.96 -14.88
C GLU A 48 -3.42 4.17 -14.64
N LYS A 49 -2.96 4.03 -13.41
CA LYS A 49 -1.56 4.25 -13.02
C LYS A 49 -0.77 2.96 -12.85
N GLY A 50 -1.45 1.84 -12.58
CA GLY A 50 -0.87 0.56 -12.23
C GLY A 50 -1.12 -0.56 -13.22
N TRP A 51 -1.79 -1.63 -12.77
CA TRP A 51 -1.85 -2.91 -13.46
C TRP A 51 -2.31 -2.82 -14.92
N GLN A 52 -3.35 -2.06 -15.24
CA GLN A 52 -3.86 -1.95 -16.61
C GLN A 52 -2.90 -1.17 -17.50
N LYS A 53 -2.34 -0.07 -17.02
CA LYS A 53 -1.34 0.74 -17.74
C LYS A 53 -0.15 -0.08 -18.19
N TYR A 54 0.29 -1.01 -17.35
CA TYR A 54 1.45 -1.85 -17.63
C TYR A 54 1.10 -3.20 -18.28
N ASN A 55 -0.18 -3.41 -18.59
CA ASN A 55 -0.68 -4.63 -19.21
C ASN A 55 -0.24 -5.90 -18.45
N VAL A 56 -0.52 -5.95 -17.18
CA VAL A 56 -0.37 -7.11 -16.30
C VAL A 56 -1.72 -7.47 -15.68
N PRO A 57 -1.94 -8.71 -15.22
CA PRO A 57 -3.20 -9.10 -14.59
C PRO A 57 -3.51 -8.22 -13.39
N LYS A 58 -4.80 -7.94 -13.14
CA LYS A 58 -5.26 -7.24 -11.94
C LYS A 58 -4.93 -8.06 -10.70
N PRO A 59 -4.40 -7.44 -9.62
CA PRO A 59 -4.29 -8.14 -8.34
C PRO A 59 -5.67 -8.57 -7.81
N GLY A 60 -5.76 -9.78 -7.27
CA GLY A 60 -6.94 -10.27 -6.56
C GLY A 60 -7.10 -9.59 -5.20
N ALA A 61 -6.01 -9.20 -4.55
CA ALA A 61 -6.02 -8.44 -3.30
C ALA A 61 -4.71 -7.66 -3.07
N LEU A 62 -4.80 -6.61 -2.23
CA LEU A 62 -3.66 -5.87 -1.69
C LEU A 62 -3.60 -6.07 -0.18
N LEU A 63 -2.48 -6.55 0.34
CA LEU A 63 -2.21 -6.73 1.76
C LEU A 63 -1.25 -5.62 2.22
N LEU A 64 -1.79 -4.59 2.86
CA LEU A 64 -1.07 -3.36 3.20
C LEU A 64 -0.79 -3.29 4.70
N ALA A 65 0.47 -3.49 5.06
CA ALA A 65 0.94 -3.46 6.44
C ALA A 65 1.53 -2.08 6.78
N TYR A 66 0.92 -1.37 7.72
CA TYR A 66 1.31 -0.01 8.16
C TYR A 66 1.74 0.89 6.99
N PRO A 67 0.91 1.03 5.92
CA PRO A 67 1.32 1.70 4.70
C PRO A 67 1.51 3.20 4.91
N ILE A 68 2.46 3.78 4.19
CA ILE A 68 2.49 5.21 3.92
C ILE A 68 1.71 5.42 2.63
N ASN A 69 0.55 6.05 2.68
CA ASN A 69 -0.38 6.08 1.55
C ASN A 69 -0.86 7.50 1.18
N ASN A 70 -0.62 8.48 2.05
CA ASN A 70 -1.09 9.85 1.85
C ASN A 70 -0.03 10.87 2.26
N PHE A 71 0.74 11.36 1.31
CA PHE A 71 1.77 12.37 1.55
C PHE A 71 1.22 13.77 1.82
N SER A 72 -0.05 14.04 1.53
CA SER A 72 -0.66 15.34 1.87
C SER A 72 -0.83 15.53 3.39
N LEU A 73 -0.76 14.43 4.16
CA LEU A 73 -0.78 14.45 5.61
C LEU A 73 0.61 14.66 6.23
N ALA A 74 1.66 14.65 5.42
CA ALA A 74 3.04 14.83 5.90
C ALA A 74 3.23 16.22 6.50
N LYS A 75 3.81 16.27 7.70
CA LYS A 75 4.19 17.55 8.32
C LYS A 75 5.40 18.16 7.62
N PRO A 76 5.58 19.51 7.70
CA PRO A 76 6.73 20.19 7.11
C PRO A 76 8.08 19.60 7.53
N ALA A 77 8.19 19.07 8.75
CA ALA A 77 9.40 18.41 9.22
C ALA A 77 9.79 17.17 8.40
N TYR A 78 8.80 16.41 7.91
CA TYR A 78 9.05 15.26 7.05
C TYR A 78 9.54 15.67 5.67
N THR A 79 8.91 16.68 5.07
CA THR A 79 9.31 17.18 3.75
C THR A 79 10.71 17.78 3.78
N ALA A 80 11.05 18.50 4.85
CA ALA A 80 12.39 19.03 5.06
C ALA A 80 13.46 17.94 5.28
N LEU A 81 13.12 16.89 6.04
CA LEU A 81 14.04 15.78 6.31
C LEU A 81 14.38 14.96 5.05
N LEU A 82 13.43 14.81 4.15
CA LEU A 82 13.60 14.06 2.91
C LEU A 82 14.02 14.92 1.71
N ASP A 83 14.30 16.19 1.94
CA ASP A 83 14.62 17.16 0.87
C ASP A 83 13.57 17.11 -0.27
N VAL A 84 12.30 17.04 0.12
CA VAL A 84 11.18 16.95 -0.81
C VAL A 84 10.89 18.34 -1.38
N ASP A 85 11.25 18.54 -2.62
CA ASP A 85 10.96 19.78 -3.33
C ASP A 85 9.48 19.93 -3.75
N ASP A 86 9.10 21.08 -4.28
CA ASP A 86 7.73 21.38 -4.71
C ASP A 86 7.24 20.41 -5.81
N TRP A 87 8.15 19.95 -6.68
CA TRP A 87 7.83 18.99 -7.72
C TRP A 87 7.49 17.62 -7.13
N MET A 88 8.29 17.14 -6.18
CA MET A 88 8.03 15.89 -5.47
C MET A 88 6.75 15.98 -4.66
N GLN A 89 6.49 17.08 -3.96
CA GLN A 89 5.24 17.27 -3.20
C GLN A 89 4.01 17.16 -4.10
N LYS A 90 4.02 17.83 -5.25
CA LYS A 90 2.94 17.75 -6.23
C LYS A 90 2.76 16.33 -6.78
N HIS A 91 3.87 15.65 -7.07
CA HIS A 91 3.85 14.29 -7.57
C HIS A 91 3.29 13.31 -6.54
N TYR A 92 3.74 13.40 -5.30
CA TYR A 92 3.20 12.59 -4.21
C TYR A 92 1.70 12.84 -3.96
N TYR A 93 1.24 14.06 -4.13
CA TYR A 93 -0.18 14.38 -4.04
C TYR A 93 -1.01 13.63 -5.09
N ASP A 94 -0.51 13.52 -6.31
CA ASP A 94 -1.17 12.79 -7.40
C ASP A 94 -1.13 11.25 -7.20
N TYR A 95 -0.28 10.76 -6.30
CA TYR A 95 -0.15 9.35 -5.93
C TYR A 95 -0.67 9.05 -4.52
N THR A 96 -1.46 9.94 -3.94
CA THR A 96 -2.16 9.69 -2.67
C THR A 96 -3.23 8.61 -2.87
N LEU A 97 -3.16 7.49 -2.14
CA LEU A 97 -4.02 6.33 -2.40
C LEU A 97 -5.50 6.64 -2.26
N SER A 98 -5.90 7.42 -1.26
CA SER A 98 -7.31 7.79 -1.08
C SER A 98 -7.94 8.54 -2.26
N LYS A 99 -7.15 8.99 -3.23
CA LYS A 99 -7.61 9.61 -4.48
C LYS A 99 -7.62 8.66 -5.68
N LEU A 100 -7.00 7.51 -5.53
CA LEU A 100 -6.88 6.49 -6.56
C LEU A 100 -7.86 5.34 -6.34
N ILE A 101 -8.57 5.36 -5.20
CA ILE A 101 -9.60 4.38 -4.93
C ILE A 101 -10.77 4.65 -5.87
N ALA A 102 -11.24 3.57 -6.52
CA ALA A 102 -12.38 3.56 -7.43
C ALA A 102 -13.13 2.24 -7.24
N PRO A 103 -14.39 2.10 -7.69
CA PRO A 103 -15.17 0.88 -7.47
C PRO A 103 -14.55 -0.41 -8.03
N ASP A 104 -13.64 -0.30 -8.99
CA ASP A 104 -12.91 -1.44 -9.56
C ASP A 104 -11.53 -1.68 -8.92
N TYR A 105 -11.21 -0.97 -7.84
CA TYR A 105 -9.96 -1.17 -7.09
C TYR A 105 -9.92 -2.58 -6.48
N PRO A 106 -8.73 -3.22 -6.36
CA PRO A 106 -8.62 -4.53 -5.73
C PRO A 106 -9.09 -4.53 -4.28
N PRO A 107 -9.65 -5.63 -3.76
CA PRO A 107 -9.88 -5.80 -2.33
C PRO A 107 -8.63 -5.50 -1.50
N VAL A 108 -8.81 -4.89 -0.32
CA VAL A 108 -7.70 -4.45 0.53
C VAL A 108 -7.81 -5.08 1.92
N PHE A 109 -6.73 -5.72 2.36
CA PHE A 109 -6.50 -5.99 3.77
C PHE A 109 -5.51 -4.95 4.30
N LEU A 110 -5.94 -4.14 5.26
CA LEU A 110 -5.17 -3.05 5.84
C LEU A 110 -4.89 -3.33 7.32
N TRP A 111 -3.65 -3.13 7.78
CA TRP A 111 -3.40 -3.07 9.19
C TRP A 111 -2.31 -2.06 9.58
N TYR A 112 -2.40 -1.54 10.79
CA TYR A 112 -1.41 -0.65 11.39
C TYR A 112 -1.48 -0.69 12.92
N GLY A 113 -0.45 -0.15 13.57
CA GLY A 113 -0.36 -0.10 15.02
C GLY A 113 -0.55 1.31 15.58
N LYS A 114 -1.29 1.45 16.69
CA LYS A 114 -1.48 2.73 17.38
C LYS A 114 -0.19 3.24 18.05
N SER A 115 0.74 2.34 18.35
CA SER A 115 2.04 2.68 18.93
C SER A 115 3.12 3.02 17.88
N ASP A 116 2.74 3.16 16.61
CA ASP A 116 3.65 3.51 15.52
C ASP A 116 4.19 4.94 15.68
N ARG A 117 5.40 5.04 16.26
CA ARG A 117 6.07 6.32 16.52
C ARG A 117 6.57 6.98 15.24
N ILE A 118 6.88 6.20 14.20
CA ILE A 118 7.35 6.72 12.92
C ILE A 118 6.20 7.46 12.25
N LEU A 119 5.03 6.84 12.12
CA LEU A 119 3.87 7.50 11.55
C LEU A 119 3.47 8.75 12.35
N LYS A 120 3.47 8.67 13.68
CA LYS A 120 3.16 9.82 14.56
C LYS A 120 4.16 10.95 14.43
N LEU A 121 5.46 10.65 14.39
CA LEU A 121 6.54 11.65 14.27
C LEU A 121 6.40 12.46 12.97
N PHE A 122 6.08 11.80 11.88
CA PHE A 122 5.94 12.43 10.56
C PHE A 122 4.50 12.85 10.22
N GLY A 123 3.56 12.73 11.16
CA GLY A 123 2.15 13.12 10.94
C GLY A 123 1.36 12.16 10.08
N PHE A 124 1.82 10.92 9.94
CA PHE A 124 1.14 9.89 9.19
C PHE A 124 0.17 9.03 10.01
N ASP A 125 -0.14 9.43 11.23
CA ASP A 125 -1.06 8.74 12.14
C ASP A 125 -2.52 8.69 11.66
N GLN A 126 -2.84 9.45 10.61
CA GLN A 126 -4.13 9.41 9.93
C GLN A 126 -4.13 8.56 8.64
N GLN A 127 -3.02 7.90 8.31
CA GLN A 127 -2.87 7.17 7.06
C GLN A 127 -3.89 6.03 6.92
N GLY A 128 -4.02 5.18 7.92
CA GLY A 128 -4.98 4.09 7.95
C GLY A 128 -6.43 4.58 7.83
N PRO A 129 -6.90 5.45 8.75
CA PRO A 129 -8.27 5.98 8.69
C PRO A 129 -8.61 6.68 7.37
N ALA A 130 -7.67 7.41 6.76
CA ALA A 130 -7.91 8.08 5.48
C ALA A 130 -8.09 7.09 4.32
N LEU A 131 -7.32 6.01 4.33
CA LEU A 131 -7.45 4.96 3.31
C LEU A 131 -8.75 4.18 3.51
N GLN A 132 -9.05 3.76 4.74
CA GLN A 132 -10.29 3.08 5.07
C GLN A 132 -11.51 3.87 4.60
N SER A 133 -11.57 5.16 4.94
CA SER A 133 -12.69 6.02 4.53
C SER A 133 -12.86 6.08 3.01
N ALA A 134 -11.78 6.12 2.24
CA ALA A 134 -11.86 6.10 0.78
C ALA A 134 -12.39 4.76 0.26
N LEU A 135 -11.92 3.64 0.81
CA LEU A 135 -12.41 2.30 0.45
C LEU A 135 -13.91 2.14 0.75
N GLU A 136 -14.38 2.66 1.89
CA GLU A 136 -15.81 2.65 2.26
C GLU A 136 -16.66 3.47 1.30
N ILE A 137 -16.21 4.68 0.93
CA ILE A 137 -16.94 5.60 0.03
C ILE A 137 -17.14 4.96 -1.35
N ASP A 138 -16.12 4.32 -1.89
CA ASP A 138 -16.14 3.70 -3.22
C ASP A 138 -16.62 2.24 -3.21
N GLY A 139 -17.01 1.72 -2.03
CA GLY A 139 -17.57 0.38 -1.88
C GLY A 139 -16.58 -0.74 -2.19
N VAL A 140 -15.27 -0.49 -2.06
CA VAL A 140 -14.23 -1.48 -2.28
C VAL A 140 -14.21 -2.48 -1.10
N PRO A 141 -14.26 -3.80 -1.34
CA PRO A 141 -14.16 -4.78 -0.28
C PRO A 141 -12.85 -4.61 0.51
N HIS A 142 -12.95 -4.50 1.83
CA HIS A 142 -11.77 -4.33 2.65
C HIS A 142 -11.97 -4.87 4.07
N GLU A 143 -10.86 -5.20 4.71
CA GLU A 143 -10.78 -5.48 6.13
C GLU A 143 -9.66 -4.64 6.75
N GLU A 144 -9.95 -4.01 7.89
CA GLU A 144 -8.97 -3.24 8.66
C GLU A 144 -8.70 -3.91 10.00
N LYS A 145 -7.41 -4.00 10.37
CA LYS A 145 -6.99 -4.38 11.74
C LYS A 145 -6.11 -3.31 12.35
N VAL A 146 -6.47 -2.90 13.56
CA VAL A 146 -5.69 -1.91 14.33
C VAL A 146 -5.20 -2.57 15.60
N TYR A 147 -3.88 -2.59 15.78
CA TYR A 147 -3.22 -3.16 16.96
C TYR A 147 -2.81 -2.08 17.94
N GLU A 148 -3.05 -2.29 19.24
CA GLU A 148 -2.80 -1.25 20.27
C GLU A 148 -1.30 -1.00 20.47
N ASP A 149 -0.52 -2.04 20.74
CA ASP A 149 0.88 -1.95 21.15
C ASP A 149 1.87 -2.35 20.05
N VAL A 150 1.50 -2.09 18.80
CA VAL A 150 2.31 -2.41 17.65
C VAL A 150 2.94 -1.15 17.05
N GLY A 151 4.24 -1.22 16.79
CA GLY A 151 5.03 -0.16 16.17
C GLY A 151 5.19 -0.34 14.66
N HIS A 152 6.10 0.46 14.08
CA HIS A 152 6.43 0.44 12.67
C HIS A 152 7.48 -0.62 12.34
N GLY A 153 7.44 -1.18 11.12
CA GLY A 153 8.54 -1.95 10.58
C GLY A 153 8.67 -3.38 11.10
N ILE A 154 7.60 -3.95 11.66
CA ILE A 154 7.65 -5.27 12.30
C ILE A 154 7.39 -6.46 11.35
N GLY A 155 7.18 -6.21 10.06
CA GLY A 155 7.00 -7.26 9.06
C GLY A 155 5.82 -8.19 9.34
N ILE A 156 6.08 -9.47 9.57
CA ILE A 156 5.06 -10.48 9.88
C ILE A 156 4.59 -10.47 11.34
N GLY A 157 5.08 -9.52 12.14
CA GLY A 157 4.59 -9.26 13.50
C GLY A 157 5.05 -10.22 14.58
N LEU A 158 6.07 -11.05 14.35
CA LEU A 158 6.53 -12.05 15.33
C LEU A 158 6.82 -11.44 16.69
N GLY A 159 6.27 -12.05 17.73
CA GLY A 159 6.42 -11.60 19.12
C GLY A 159 5.65 -10.32 19.47
N THR A 160 4.70 -9.90 18.66
CA THR A 160 3.83 -8.75 18.88
C THR A 160 2.35 -9.14 18.80
N ASP A 161 1.45 -8.21 19.14
CA ASP A 161 0.00 -8.42 19.02
C ASP A 161 -0.45 -8.65 17.56
N ALA A 162 0.39 -8.30 16.59
CA ALA A 162 0.12 -8.53 15.17
C ALA A 162 0.63 -9.90 14.67
N GLU A 163 1.17 -10.76 15.54
CA GLU A 163 1.58 -12.09 15.11
C GLU A 163 0.40 -12.87 14.54
N GLY A 164 0.62 -13.49 13.39
CA GLY A 164 -0.44 -14.26 12.69
C GLY A 164 -1.39 -13.42 11.82
N TRP A 165 -1.18 -12.12 11.68
CA TRP A 165 -2.03 -11.26 10.84
C TRP A 165 -2.15 -11.77 9.40
N LEU A 166 -1.09 -12.37 8.86
CA LEU A 166 -1.08 -12.90 7.50
C LEU A 166 -2.03 -14.11 7.31
N ASN A 167 -2.34 -14.83 8.38
CA ASN A 167 -3.32 -15.92 8.34
C ASN A 167 -4.77 -15.43 8.40
N ALA A 168 -4.94 -14.16 8.73
CA ALA A 168 -6.25 -13.52 8.84
C ALA A 168 -6.58 -12.68 7.60
N ALA A 169 -5.58 -12.37 6.78
CA ALA A 169 -5.72 -11.71 5.50
C ALA A 169 -6.02 -12.75 4.39
#